data_46adc5a63d9f62d2f4475371fb5c8b71
#
_entry.id   46adc5a63d9f62d2f4475371fb5c8b71
#
_cell.length_a   1.000
_cell.length_b   1.000
_cell.length_c   1.000
_cell.angle_alpha   90.00
_cell.angle_beta   90.00
_cell.angle_gamma   90.00
#
_symmetry.space_group_name_H-M   'P 1'
#
loop_
_entity.id
_entity.type
_entity.pdbx_description
1 polymer ?
#
loop_
_entity_poly.entity_id
_entity_poly.type
_entity_poly.pdbx_seq_one_letter_code
_entity_poly.pdbx_strand_id
1 'polypeptide(L)'
;MHQINLKLLIHELADEFKFDVCRITDPNLPNETSLRLKEFIDLGFHGNMKWLADTFERRKSPISLWEEAKSAIVVGVNYGPKLDPLSKNKEKLVGNISVYAQGRDYHDVIKGRLKLFSSKLISKLDVDRKTQIKVFVDTAPLMEKPLAQKAGLGWQGKHTNLVSKNFGSWLFLGVILVNKILEYDSPEDDHCGSCHSCIDICPTNAFVKPYKLDATKCISYLTIENKNPIPKEYRHAIGNKIFGCDDCLAICPWNKYAQETKEIKFYNNKKKHSLLHLLKLCDQRFRVMFSKSPIKRIGRDRFIRNCCIAAGNSQSKLLIPQLKFLIFNDGSELVRGSAVWAFQQLENKDNILKTKTRHIDKELSTYVINEWYI
;
A
#
# COMPACT_ATOMS: atom_id res chain seq x y z
N MET A 1 -44.11 -15.87 10.58
CA MET A 1 -42.71 -15.84 10.10
C MET A 1 -42.02 -14.67 10.76
N HIS A 2 -41.03 -14.91 11.61
CA HIS A 2 -40.22 -13.81 12.18
C HIS A 2 -39.51 -13.08 11.03
N GLN A 3 -39.79 -11.80 10.88
CA GLN A 3 -39.08 -10.94 9.94
C GLN A 3 -37.61 -10.95 10.32
N ILE A 4 -36.74 -11.61 9.52
CA ILE A 4 -35.31 -11.66 9.81
C ILE A 4 -34.79 -10.24 9.79
N ASN A 5 -34.23 -9.76 10.88
CA ASN A 5 -33.52 -8.49 10.89
C ASN A 5 -32.25 -8.64 10.06
N LEU A 6 -32.29 -8.11 8.81
CA LEU A 6 -31.22 -8.26 7.84
C LEU A 6 -29.90 -7.63 8.29
N LYS A 7 -29.97 -6.54 9.03
CA LYS A 7 -28.79 -5.87 9.58
C LYS A 7 -28.09 -6.75 10.61
N LEU A 8 -28.86 -7.34 11.52
CA LEU A 8 -28.33 -8.28 12.51
C LEU A 8 -27.68 -9.49 11.83
N LEU A 9 -28.36 -10.09 10.86
CA LEU A 9 -27.82 -11.21 10.08
C LEU A 9 -26.50 -10.86 9.39
N ILE A 10 -26.38 -9.65 8.82
CA ILE A 10 -25.14 -9.18 8.16
C ILE A 10 -24.01 -9.08 9.18
N HIS A 11 -24.28 -8.57 10.38
CA HIS A 11 -23.28 -8.49 11.46
C HIS A 11 -22.86 -9.87 11.94
N GLU A 12 -23.79 -10.78 12.18
CA GLU A 12 -23.49 -12.18 12.56
C GLU A 12 -22.62 -12.89 11.51
N LEU A 13 -22.92 -12.68 10.22
CA LEU A 13 -22.11 -13.22 9.14
C LEU A 13 -20.71 -12.56 9.10
N ALA A 14 -20.60 -11.26 9.37
CA ALA A 14 -19.32 -10.58 9.42
C ALA A 14 -18.42 -11.17 10.52
N ASP A 15 -18.97 -11.42 11.70
CA ASP A 15 -18.27 -12.07 12.81
C ASP A 15 -17.88 -13.51 12.46
N GLU A 16 -18.77 -14.30 11.88
CA GLU A 16 -18.49 -15.66 11.44
C GLU A 16 -17.33 -15.73 10.44
N PHE A 17 -17.29 -14.81 9.48
CA PHE A 17 -16.20 -14.71 8.49
C PHE A 17 -15.01 -13.88 8.97
N LYS A 18 -14.97 -13.53 10.26
CA LYS A 18 -13.83 -12.86 10.92
C LYS A 18 -13.47 -11.52 10.29
N PHE A 19 -14.47 -10.69 10.05
CA PHE A 19 -14.28 -9.26 9.81
C PHE A 19 -14.32 -8.53 11.17
N ASP A 20 -13.38 -7.63 11.41
CA ASP A 20 -13.28 -6.92 12.69
C ASP A 20 -14.29 -5.78 12.81
N VAL A 21 -14.80 -5.29 11.68
CA VAL A 21 -15.87 -4.29 11.60
C VAL A 21 -16.67 -4.48 10.32
N CYS A 22 -17.99 -4.26 10.42
CA CYS A 22 -18.92 -4.27 9.31
C CYS A 22 -19.90 -3.10 9.45
N ARG A 23 -20.17 -2.39 8.37
CA ARG A 23 -21.12 -1.28 8.30
C ARG A 23 -21.81 -1.26 6.94
N ILE A 24 -22.96 -0.62 6.89
CA ILE A 24 -23.80 -0.57 5.69
C ILE A 24 -24.08 0.89 5.34
N THR A 25 -23.99 1.23 4.05
CA THR A 25 -24.33 2.55 3.55
C THR A 25 -24.99 2.48 2.19
N ASP A 26 -25.62 3.56 1.76
CA ASP A 26 -26.00 3.70 0.36
C ASP A 26 -24.75 3.91 -0.51
N PRO A 27 -24.74 3.44 -1.76
CA PRO A 27 -23.57 3.48 -2.63
C PRO A 27 -23.29 4.86 -3.25
N ASN A 28 -24.16 5.84 -3.05
CA ASN A 28 -23.96 7.19 -3.59
C ASN A 28 -22.90 7.93 -2.77
N LEU A 29 -21.85 8.38 -3.42
CA LEU A 29 -20.82 9.22 -2.80
C LEU A 29 -21.13 10.70 -3.09
N PRO A 30 -20.72 11.62 -2.18
CA PRO A 30 -20.80 13.05 -2.43
C PRO A 30 -20.02 13.45 -3.71
N ASN A 31 -20.52 14.44 -4.44
CA ASN A 31 -19.86 14.93 -5.68
C ASN A 31 -18.42 15.39 -5.44
N GLU A 32 -18.11 15.93 -4.27
CA GLU A 32 -16.77 16.35 -3.87
C GLU A 32 -15.76 15.20 -3.95
N THR A 33 -16.21 13.97 -3.75
CA THR A 33 -15.33 12.79 -3.86
C THR A 33 -14.81 12.60 -5.28
N SER A 34 -15.70 12.73 -6.27
CA SER A 34 -15.32 12.63 -7.68
C SER A 34 -14.50 13.84 -8.14
N LEU A 35 -14.81 15.03 -7.66
CA LEU A 35 -14.06 16.26 -7.95
C LEU A 35 -12.62 16.18 -7.40
N ARG A 36 -12.44 15.67 -6.18
CA ARG A 36 -11.10 15.44 -5.61
C ARG A 36 -10.30 14.41 -6.40
N LEU A 37 -10.93 13.34 -6.88
CA LEU A 37 -10.26 12.35 -7.74
C LEU A 37 -9.86 13.00 -9.08
N LYS A 38 -10.75 13.80 -9.68
CA LYS A 38 -10.43 14.52 -10.91
C LYS A 38 -9.26 15.47 -10.71
N GLU A 39 -9.28 16.28 -9.67
CA GLU A 39 -8.17 17.19 -9.32
C GLU A 39 -6.84 16.44 -9.15
N PHE A 40 -6.84 15.28 -8.46
CA PHE A 40 -5.67 14.44 -8.27
C PHE A 40 -5.08 13.97 -9.61
N ILE A 41 -5.95 13.61 -10.56
CA ILE A 41 -5.55 13.18 -11.91
C ILE A 41 -5.04 14.38 -12.73
N ASP A 42 -5.78 15.48 -12.75
CA ASP A 42 -5.44 16.67 -13.54
C ASP A 42 -4.10 17.30 -13.12
N LEU A 43 -3.76 17.23 -11.83
CA LEU A 43 -2.46 17.66 -11.29
C LEU A 43 -1.32 16.66 -11.54
N GLY A 44 -1.59 15.51 -12.16
CA GLY A 44 -0.58 14.48 -12.41
C GLY A 44 -0.09 13.77 -11.14
N PHE A 45 -0.73 13.94 -9.99
CA PHE A 45 -0.32 13.37 -8.71
C PHE A 45 -0.38 11.84 -8.67
N HIS A 46 -1.05 11.22 -9.63
CA HIS A 46 -1.13 9.77 -9.80
C HIS A 46 0.15 9.14 -10.40
N GLY A 47 1.05 9.94 -11.01
CA GLY A 47 2.29 9.46 -11.60
C GLY A 47 2.08 8.32 -12.61
N ASN A 48 2.77 7.18 -12.41
CA ASN A 48 2.66 6.01 -13.29
C ASN A 48 1.35 5.20 -13.13
N MET A 49 0.48 5.57 -12.20
CA MET A 49 -0.81 4.88 -11.99
C MET A 49 -1.87 5.34 -13.00
N LYS A 50 -1.57 5.21 -14.29
CA LYS A 50 -2.46 5.62 -15.40
C LYS A 50 -3.85 5.00 -15.31
N TRP A 51 -3.96 3.80 -14.75
CA TRP A 51 -5.23 3.12 -14.52
C TRP A 51 -6.24 3.93 -13.68
N LEU A 52 -5.79 4.93 -12.88
CA LEU A 52 -6.69 5.86 -12.18
C LEU A 52 -7.39 6.79 -13.16
N ALA A 53 -6.66 7.35 -14.12
CA ALA A 53 -7.22 8.20 -15.17
C ALA A 53 -8.07 7.36 -16.16
N ASP A 54 -7.54 6.22 -16.62
CA ASP A 54 -8.20 5.35 -17.60
C ASP A 54 -9.54 4.79 -17.09
N THR A 55 -9.72 4.67 -15.77
CA THR A 55 -10.94 4.15 -15.16
C THR A 55 -11.75 5.22 -14.42
N PHE A 56 -11.47 6.51 -14.64
CA PHE A 56 -12.13 7.62 -13.91
C PHE A 56 -13.65 7.51 -13.93
N GLU A 57 -14.27 7.35 -15.11
CA GLU A 57 -15.72 7.29 -15.26
C GLU A 57 -16.36 6.15 -14.42
N ARG A 58 -15.70 5.02 -14.33
CA ARG A 58 -16.17 3.90 -13.50
C ARG A 58 -15.86 4.09 -12.02
N ARG A 59 -14.78 4.82 -11.70
CA ARG A 59 -14.28 5.03 -10.34
C ARG A 59 -14.99 6.14 -9.61
N LYS A 60 -15.47 7.16 -10.33
CA LYS A 60 -16.08 8.38 -9.74
C LYS A 60 -17.26 8.09 -8.82
N SER A 61 -17.96 6.96 -9.03
CA SER A 61 -19.09 6.55 -8.19
C SER A 61 -19.28 5.02 -8.23
N PRO A 62 -19.68 4.38 -7.13
CA PRO A 62 -20.09 2.98 -7.12
C PRO A 62 -21.23 2.68 -8.09
N ILE A 63 -22.17 3.62 -8.27
CA ILE A 63 -23.29 3.49 -9.25
C ILE A 63 -22.76 3.50 -10.69
N SER A 64 -21.74 4.31 -11.00
CA SER A 64 -21.11 4.28 -12.33
C SER A 64 -20.38 2.95 -12.60
N LEU A 65 -19.96 2.25 -11.56
CA LEU A 65 -19.36 0.91 -11.66
C LEU A 65 -20.43 -0.18 -11.80
N TRP A 66 -21.56 -0.03 -11.10
CA TRP A 66 -22.69 -0.94 -11.14
C TRP A 66 -24.01 -0.22 -10.82
N GLU A 67 -24.79 0.06 -11.86
CA GLU A 67 -26.00 0.86 -11.80
C GLU A 67 -27.09 0.29 -10.87
N GLU A 68 -27.18 -1.04 -10.79
CA GLU A 68 -28.17 -1.72 -9.95
C GLU A 68 -27.83 -1.71 -8.44
N ALA A 69 -26.65 -1.23 -8.05
CA ALA A 69 -26.26 -1.19 -6.64
C ALA A 69 -27.19 -0.26 -5.84
N LYS A 70 -27.78 -0.79 -4.76
CA LYS A 70 -28.65 -0.05 -3.84
C LYS A 70 -28.09 0.06 -2.45
N SER A 71 -27.15 -0.81 -2.07
CA SER A 71 -26.44 -0.76 -0.79
C SER A 71 -25.00 -1.20 -0.95
N ALA A 72 -24.15 -0.67 -0.08
CA ALA A 72 -22.77 -1.10 0.08
C ALA A 72 -22.56 -1.59 1.52
N ILE A 73 -22.17 -2.86 1.67
CA ILE A 73 -21.68 -3.42 2.93
C ILE A 73 -20.17 -3.24 2.91
N VAL A 74 -19.66 -2.47 3.85
CA VAL A 74 -18.22 -2.18 3.97
C VAL A 74 -17.68 -2.92 5.18
N VAL A 75 -16.64 -3.70 4.99
CA VAL A 75 -15.98 -4.46 6.04
C VAL A 75 -14.54 -4.02 6.23
N GLY A 76 -14.06 -4.14 7.46
CA GLY A 76 -12.66 -3.91 7.81
C GLY A 76 -12.03 -5.14 8.42
N VAL A 77 -10.75 -5.38 8.10
CA VAL A 77 -9.92 -6.41 8.73
C VAL A 77 -8.69 -5.76 9.31
N ASN A 78 -8.49 -5.94 10.61
CA ASN A 78 -7.37 -5.36 11.34
C ASN A 78 -6.04 -6.02 10.94
N TYR A 79 -5.04 -5.20 10.59
CA TYR A 79 -3.66 -5.63 10.36
C TYR A 79 -2.66 -4.93 11.29
N GLY A 80 -3.14 -4.39 12.41
CA GLY A 80 -2.34 -3.66 13.38
C GLY A 80 -1.09 -4.41 13.80
N PRO A 81 0.07 -3.75 13.80
CA PRO A 81 1.34 -4.36 14.14
C PRO A 81 1.49 -4.53 15.66
N LYS A 82 2.27 -5.54 16.07
CA LYS A 82 2.67 -5.74 17.47
C LYS A 82 3.69 -4.71 17.95
N LEU A 83 4.60 -4.31 17.07
CA LEU A 83 5.68 -3.37 17.36
C LEU A 83 5.48 -2.09 16.56
N ASP A 84 5.88 -0.96 17.14
CA ASP A 84 5.88 0.31 16.44
C ASP A 84 6.71 0.23 15.15
N PRO A 85 6.11 0.44 13.97
CA PRO A 85 6.81 0.39 12.69
C PRO A 85 7.97 1.39 12.59
N LEU A 86 7.88 2.54 13.27
CA LEU A 86 8.93 3.58 13.25
C LEU A 86 10.24 3.08 13.87
N SER A 87 10.19 2.13 14.80
CA SER A 87 11.39 1.54 15.41
C SER A 87 12.32 0.88 14.38
N LYS A 88 11.77 0.32 13.30
CA LYS A 88 12.52 -0.36 12.23
C LYS A 88 13.33 0.59 11.34
N ASN A 89 12.98 1.87 11.31
CA ASN A 89 13.70 2.88 10.52
C ASN A 89 15.17 3.05 10.98
N LYS A 90 15.50 2.62 12.19
CA LYS A 90 16.85 2.68 12.77
C LYS A 90 17.76 1.50 12.38
N GLU A 91 17.20 0.42 11.81
CA GLU A 91 17.96 -0.81 11.49
C GLU A 91 18.62 -0.71 10.11
N LYS A 92 19.82 -0.11 10.03
CA LYS A 92 20.50 0.26 8.77
C LYS A 92 20.83 -0.90 7.83
N LEU A 93 20.99 -2.13 8.32
CA LEU A 93 21.31 -3.33 7.51
C LEU A 93 20.10 -4.20 7.21
N VAL A 94 18.92 -3.76 7.63
CA VAL A 94 17.66 -4.50 7.44
C VAL A 94 16.75 -3.68 6.53
N GLY A 95 16.24 -4.31 5.48
CA GLY A 95 15.23 -3.71 4.62
C GLY A 95 13.88 -3.63 5.34
N ASN A 96 13.33 -2.42 5.44
CA ASN A 96 12.02 -2.19 6.05
C ASN A 96 10.90 -2.38 5.02
N ILE A 97 9.96 -3.27 5.35
CA ILE A 97 8.74 -3.54 4.57
C ILE A 97 7.55 -3.03 5.38
N SER A 98 6.68 -2.28 4.72
CA SER A 98 5.43 -1.78 5.32
C SER A 98 4.61 -2.91 5.94
N VAL A 99 3.96 -2.64 7.05
CA VAL A 99 3.21 -3.60 7.87
C VAL A 99 2.23 -4.41 7.02
N TYR A 100 1.49 -3.75 6.15
CA TYR A 100 0.46 -4.39 5.33
C TYR A 100 0.99 -5.49 4.40
N ALA A 101 2.28 -5.46 4.06
CA ALA A 101 2.91 -6.37 3.11
C ALA A 101 3.80 -7.44 3.78
N GLN A 102 3.88 -7.46 5.11
CA GLN A 102 4.71 -8.40 5.85
C GLN A 102 4.15 -9.82 5.88
N GLY A 103 2.84 -9.95 5.71
CA GLY A 103 2.15 -11.23 5.70
C GLY A 103 1.72 -11.68 4.30
N ARG A 104 0.66 -12.47 4.29
CA ARG A 104 0.01 -12.95 3.07
C ARG A 104 -0.69 -11.81 2.34
N ASP A 105 -0.81 -11.92 1.03
CA ASP A 105 -1.53 -10.94 0.21
C ASP A 105 -2.98 -10.81 0.69
N TYR A 106 -3.30 -9.63 1.22
CA TYR A 106 -4.62 -9.34 1.81
C TYR A 106 -5.74 -9.39 0.77
N HIS A 107 -5.44 -9.09 -0.49
CA HIS A 107 -6.42 -9.19 -1.56
C HIS A 107 -7.00 -10.61 -1.64
N ASP A 108 -6.15 -11.63 -1.60
CA ASP A 108 -6.58 -13.03 -1.68
C ASP A 108 -7.35 -13.44 -0.42
N VAL A 109 -6.86 -13.03 0.76
CA VAL A 109 -7.45 -13.39 2.06
C VAL A 109 -8.85 -12.80 2.19
N ILE A 110 -8.98 -11.48 1.97
CA ILE A 110 -10.24 -10.75 2.15
C ILE A 110 -11.23 -11.13 1.05
N LYS A 111 -10.79 -11.19 -0.22
CA LYS A 111 -11.66 -11.57 -1.33
C LYS A 111 -12.24 -12.98 -1.16
N GLY A 112 -11.44 -13.91 -0.64
CA GLY A 112 -11.91 -15.25 -0.31
C GLY A 112 -13.04 -15.23 0.73
N ARG A 113 -12.85 -14.46 1.82
CA ARG A 113 -13.87 -14.28 2.88
C ARG A 113 -15.12 -13.59 2.36
N LEU A 114 -14.97 -12.52 1.57
CA LEU A 114 -16.10 -11.80 0.98
C LEU A 114 -16.96 -12.70 0.08
N LYS A 115 -16.34 -13.58 -0.70
CA LYS A 115 -17.08 -14.53 -1.55
C LYS A 115 -17.90 -15.50 -0.72
N LEU A 116 -17.33 -16.09 0.35
CA LEU A 116 -18.03 -16.99 1.24
C LEU A 116 -19.17 -16.28 2.00
N PHE A 117 -18.89 -15.10 2.53
CA PHE A 117 -19.88 -14.22 3.15
C PHE A 117 -21.07 -13.97 2.18
N SER A 118 -20.75 -13.53 0.95
CA SER A 118 -21.77 -13.21 -0.06
C SER A 118 -22.61 -14.42 -0.44
N SER A 119 -22.01 -15.59 -0.62
CA SER A 119 -22.73 -16.83 -0.91
C SER A 119 -23.71 -17.18 0.20
N LYS A 120 -23.28 -17.06 1.47
CA LYS A 120 -24.13 -17.34 2.62
C LYS A 120 -25.22 -16.27 2.79
N LEU A 121 -24.88 -14.98 2.56
CA LEU A 121 -25.85 -13.90 2.60
C LEU A 121 -26.96 -14.09 1.54
N ILE A 122 -26.61 -14.40 0.29
CA ILE A 122 -27.55 -14.68 -0.78
C ILE A 122 -28.48 -15.84 -0.38
N SER A 123 -27.95 -16.94 0.13
CA SER A 123 -28.76 -18.10 0.53
C SER A 123 -29.79 -17.78 1.61
N LYS A 124 -29.58 -16.72 2.40
CA LYS A 124 -30.49 -16.27 3.45
C LYS A 124 -31.45 -15.17 2.99
N LEU A 125 -31.05 -14.36 2.00
CA LEU A 125 -31.83 -13.21 1.51
C LEU A 125 -32.74 -13.57 0.35
N ASP A 126 -32.45 -14.62 -0.41
CA ASP A 126 -32.93 -14.76 -1.78
C ASP A 126 -33.92 -15.89 -1.92
N VAL A 127 -35.13 -15.69 -1.39
CA VAL A 127 -36.28 -16.59 -1.66
C VAL A 127 -36.65 -16.56 -3.17
N ASP A 128 -36.43 -15.40 -3.84
CA ASP A 128 -36.84 -15.14 -5.22
C ASP A 128 -35.70 -15.19 -6.25
N ARG A 129 -34.48 -15.53 -5.86
CA ARG A 129 -33.26 -15.59 -6.71
C ARG A 129 -32.95 -14.30 -7.51
N LYS A 130 -33.36 -13.14 -7.01
CA LYS A 130 -33.16 -11.81 -7.65
C LYS A 130 -32.03 -10.98 -7.05
N THR A 131 -31.49 -11.41 -5.91
CA THR A 131 -30.41 -10.67 -5.23
C THR A 131 -29.08 -10.89 -5.94
N GLN A 132 -28.48 -9.81 -6.40
CA GLN A 132 -27.15 -9.81 -6.99
C GLN A 132 -26.15 -9.12 -6.06
N ILE A 133 -24.93 -9.63 -6.04
CA ILE A 133 -23.85 -9.14 -5.19
C ILE A 133 -22.55 -9.06 -6.00
N LYS A 134 -21.78 -7.98 -5.80
CA LYS A 134 -20.42 -7.83 -6.34
C LYS A 134 -19.46 -7.52 -5.21
N VAL A 135 -18.31 -8.22 -5.16
CA VAL A 135 -17.29 -8.07 -4.09
C VAL A 135 -16.03 -7.40 -4.61
N PHE A 136 -15.49 -6.51 -3.82
CA PHE A 136 -14.33 -5.68 -4.17
C PHE A 136 -13.32 -5.65 -3.02
N VAL A 137 -12.04 -5.68 -3.38
CA VAL A 137 -10.91 -5.47 -2.48
C VAL A 137 -9.82 -4.78 -3.29
N ASP A 138 -9.66 -3.47 -3.15
CA ASP A 138 -8.59 -2.61 -3.68
C ASP A 138 -8.36 -2.66 -5.22
N THR A 139 -8.49 -3.81 -5.84
CA THR A 139 -8.12 -4.02 -7.27
C THR A 139 -9.15 -3.52 -8.28
N ALA A 140 -10.33 -3.10 -7.85
CA ALA A 140 -11.40 -2.60 -8.72
C ALA A 140 -11.42 -1.07 -8.78
N PRO A 141 -12.05 -0.46 -9.81
CA PRO A 141 -12.26 0.97 -9.88
C PRO A 141 -13.36 1.43 -8.89
N LEU A 142 -13.14 1.24 -7.61
CA LEU A 142 -14.03 1.62 -6.51
C LEU A 142 -13.24 2.42 -5.47
N MET A 143 -13.83 3.50 -4.97
CA MET A 143 -13.25 4.31 -3.89
C MET A 143 -13.74 3.79 -2.53
N GLU A 144 -13.03 2.81 -1.98
CA GLU A 144 -13.41 2.11 -0.74
C GLU A 144 -13.35 3.00 0.51
N LYS A 145 -12.35 3.88 0.61
CA LYS A 145 -12.19 4.77 1.77
C LYS A 145 -13.34 5.76 1.96
N PRO A 146 -13.83 6.47 0.93
CA PRO A 146 -15.03 7.29 1.06
C PRO A 146 -16.28 6.52 1.46
N LEU A 147 -16.47 5.30 0.92
CA LEU A 147 -17.56 4.42 1.34
C LEU A 147 -17.43 4.01 2.81
N ALA A 148 -16.21 3.68 3.25
CA ALA A 148 -15.94 3.33 4.65
C ALA A 148 -16.26 4.48 5.61
N GLN A 149 -15.93 5.71 5.26
CA GLN A 149 -16.28 6.90 6.05
C GLN A 149 -17.79 7.12 6.07
N LYS A 150 -18.44 7.04 4.91
CA LYS A 150 -19.89 7.19 4.80
C LYS A 150 -20.65 6.10 5.55
N ALA A 151 -20.09 4.90 5.64
CA ALA A 151 -20.63 3.79 6.39
C ALA A 151 -20.36 3.86 7.91
N GLY A 152 -19.48 4.77 8.39
CA GLY A 152 -19.15 4.89 9.80
C GLY A 152 -18.06 3.93 10.30
N LEU A 153 -17.22 3.37 9.40
CA LEU A 153 -16.07 2.58 9.83
C LEU A 153 -14.96 3.43 10.45
N GLY A 154 -14.89 4.67 10.08
CA GLY A 154 -13.88 5.64 10.44
C GLY A 154 -13.90 6.80 9.46
N TRP A 155 -12.90 7.64 9.47
CA TRP A 155 -12.79 8.81 8.59
C TRP A 155 -11.50 8.79 7.77
N GLN A 156 -11.49 9.47 6.64
CA GLN A 156 -10.26 9.72 5.91
C GLN A 156 -9.45 10.79 6.63
N GLY A 157 -8.33 10.37 7.24
CA GLY A 157 -7.45 11.28 7.96
C GLY A 157 -6.66 12.21 7.05
N LYS A 158 -5.96 13.21 7.63
CA LYS A 158 -5.11 14.15 6.90
C LYS A 158 -4.02 13.48 6.06
N HIS A 159 -3.63 12.23 6.41
CA HIS A 159 -2.72 11.39 5.62
C HIS A 159 -3.41 10.62 4.49
N THR A 160 -4.67 10.91 4.16
CA THR A 160 -5.46 10.32 3.06
C THR A 160 -5.81 8.83 3.21
N ASN A 161 -5.48 8.20 4.33
CA ASN A 161 -5.91 6.84 4.66
C ASN A 161 -7.04 6.85 5.69
N LEU A 162 -7.75 5.72 5.81
CA LEU A 162 -8.79 5.58 6.80
C LEU A 162 -8.20 5.53 8.22
N VAL A 163 -8.83 6.20 9.16
CA VAL A 163 -8.56 6.14 10.61
C VAL A 163 -9.81 5.63 11.29
N SER A 164 -9.67 4.66 12.16
CA SER A 164 -10.75 4.09 12.98
C SER A 164 -10.53 4.38 14.45
N LYS A 165 -11.60 4.62 15.21
CA LYS A 165 -11.54 4.81 16.66
C LYS A 165 -10.96 3.59 17.38
N ASN A 166 -11.24 2.37 16.89
CA ASN A 166 -10.87 1.12 17.55
C ASN A 166 -9.60 0.46 16.99
N PHE A 167 -9.20 0.82 15.75
CA PHE A 167 -8.12 0.15 15.04
C PHE A 167 -7.05 1.12 14.52
N GLY A 168 -7.15 2.42 14.85
CA GLY A 168 -6.22 3.43 14.34
C GLY A 168 -6.19 3.43 12.82
N SER A 169 -4.99 3.46 12.24
CA SER A 169 -4.77 3.49 10.78
C SER A 169 -4.59 2.10 10.14
N TRP A 170 -4.98 1.01 10.84
CA TRP A 170 -4.58 -0.36 10.48
C TRP A 170 -5.74 -1.24 10.03
N LEU A 171 -6.60 -0.73 9.14
CA LEU A 171 -7.69 -1.52 8.56
C LEU A 171 -7.48 -1.74 7.06
N PHE A 172 -7.50 -3.00 6.63
CA PHE A 172 -7.81 -3.36 5.25
C PHE A 172 -9.32 -3.24 5.04
N LEU A 173 -9.70 -2.83 3.84
CA LEU A 173 -11.10 -2.66 3.47
C LEU A 173 -11.55 -3.74 2.48
N GLY A 174 -12.84 -4.04 2.54
CA GLY A 174 -13.54 -4.80 1.53
C GLY A 174 -14.95 -4.25 1.36
N VAL A 175 -15.48 -4.30 0.16
CA VAL A 175 -16.81 -3.79 -0.16
C VAL A 175 -17.63 -4.86 -0.87
N ILE A 176 -18.89 -4.96 -0.47
CA ILE A 176 -19.90 -5.76 -1.11
C ILE A 176 -20.99 -4.81 -1.59
N LEU A 177 -21.16 -4.66 -2.90
CA LEU A 177 -22.33 -3.97 -3.46
C LEU A 177 -23.48 -4.96 -3.62
N VAL A 178 -24.69 -4.52 -3.27
CA VAL A 178 -25.90 -5.32 -3.30
C VAL A 178 -27.00 -4.53 -4.02
N ASN A 179 -27.78 -5.19 -4.87
CA ASN A 179 -28.93 -4.59 -5.56
C ASN A 179 -30.22 -4.53 -4.70
N LYS A 180 -30.09 -4.62 -3.38
CA LYS A 180 -31.18 -4.55 -2.41
C LYS A 180 -30.93 -3.41 -1.42
N ILE A 181 -31.99 -2.70 -1.05
CA ILE A 181 -31.92 -1.66 -0.01
C ILE A 181 -31.81 -2.36 1.35
N LEU A 182 -30.81 -1.97 2.10
CA LEU A 182 -30.55 -2.39 3.47
C LEU A 182 -30.68 -1.21 4.42
N GLU A 183 -30.77 -1.46 5.72
CA GLU A 183 -30.74 -0.41 6.74
C GLU A 183 -29.31 0.15 6.84
N TYR A 184 -29.14 1.45 6.59
CA TYR A 184 -27.83 2.12 6.60
C TYR A 184 -27.38 2.52 7.99
N ASP A 185 -26.06 2.53 8.18
CA ASP A 185 -25.42 3.12 9.35
C ASP A 185 -25.14 4.62 9.12
N SER A 186 -24.87 5.34 10.19
CA SER A 186 -24.49 6.76 10.12
C SER A 186 -23.02 6.95 9.73
N PRO A 187 -22.69 8.00 9.01
CA PRO A 187 -21.30 8.32 8.66
C PRO A 187 -20.47 8.65 9.90
N GLU A 188 -19.14 8.53 9.76
CA GLU A 188 -18.21 8.97 10.80
C GLU A 188 -17.65 10.36 10.48
N ASP A 189 -17.61 11.20 11.51
CA ASP A 189 -17.04 12.53 11.43
C ASP A 189 -15.51 12.50 11.43
N ASP A 190 -14.89 13.59 10.98
CA ASP A 190 -13.43 13.76 11.04
C ASP A 190 -12.98 14.14 12.45
N HIS A 191 -12.07 13.37 13.02
CA HIS A 191 -11.50 13.59 14.34
C HIS A 191 -9.99 13.97 14.30
N CYS A 192 -9.46 14.41 13.16
CA CYS A 192 -8.07 14.87 13.06
C CYS A 192 -7.80 16.19 13.80
N GLY A 193 -8.83 17.04 13.96
CA GLY A 193 -8.72 18.32 14.66
C GLY A 193 -7.54 19.16 14.18
N SER A 194 -6.78 19.76 15.10
CA SER A 194 -5.60 20.56 14.81
C SER A 194 -4.32 19.75 14.57
N CYS A 195 -4.33 18.42 14.80
CA CYS A 195 -3.15 17.56 14.65
C CYS A 195 -2.64 17.54 13.20
N HIS A 196 -1.30 17.62 13.02
CA HIS A 196 -0.61 17.53 11.72
C HIS A 196 0.60 16.58 11.73
N SER A 197 0.77 15.74 12.76
CA SER A 197 1.94 14.86 12.94
C SER A 197 2.24 13.98 11.73
N CYS A 198 1.23 13.50 11.01
CA CYS A 198 1.41 12.67 9.82
C CYS A 198 1.97 13.46 8.62
N ILE A 199 1.75 14.77 8.57
CA ILE A 199 2.30 15.66 7.55
C ILE A 199 3.76 15.94 7.88
N ASP A 200 4.05 16.28 9.13
CA ASP A 200 5.40 16.68 9.59
C ASP A 200 6.40 15.54 9.51
N ILE A 201 5.98 14.30 9.78
CA ILE A 201 6.87 13.14 9.72
C ILE A 201 7.22 12.70 8.30
N CYS A 202 6.52 13.19 7.27
CA CYS A 202 6.72 12.71 5.91
C CYS A 202 8.10 13.08 5.36
N PRO A 203 9.02 12.11 5.13
CA PRO A 203 10.41 12.42 4.80
C PRO A 203 10.59 13.08 3.43
N THR A 204 9.59 12.99 2.57
CA THR A 204 9.61 13.50 1.19
C THR A 204 8.65 14.67 0.98
N ASN A 205 8.02 15.18 2.05
CA ASN A 205 7.02 16.25 1.98
C ASN A 205 5.95 15.98 0.90
N ALA A 206 5.44 14.75 0.88
CA ALA A 206 4.47 14.31 -0.11
C ALA A 206 3.07 14.92 0.06
N PHE A 207 2.76 15.49 1.23
CA PHE A 207 1.49 16.16 1.49
C PHE A 207 1.55 17.63 1.05
N VAL A 208 0.75 17.97 0.03
CA VAL A 208 0.62 19.36 -0.44
C VAL A 208 -0.12 20.22 0.59
N LYS A 209 -1.13 19.63 1.22
CA LYS A 209 -1.90 20.16 2.35
C LYS A 209 -2.61 19.00 3.04
N PRO A 210 -3.25 19.21 4.22
CA PRO A 210 -4.10 18.20 4.83
C PRO A 210 -5.09 17.60 3.81
N TYR A 211 -5.23 16.28 3.81
CA TYR A 211 -6.11 15.51 2.92
C TYR A 211 -5.71 15.52 1.43
N LYS A 212 -4.54 16.06 1.07
CA LYS A 212 -4.08 16.14 -0.31
C LYS A 212 -2.64 15.66 -0.43
N LEU A 213 -2.46 14.51 -1.06
CA LEU A 213 -1.19 13.84 -1.28
C LEU A 213 -0.76 13.97 -2.76
N ASP A 214 0.49 14.34 -2.99
CA ASP A 214 1.18 14.11 -4.26
C ASP A 214 1.83 12.72 -4.20
N ALA A 215 1.23 11.73 -4.85
CA ALA A 215 1.73 10.37 -4.79
C ALA A 215 3.12 10.24 -5.44
N THR A 216 3.48 11.10 -6.40
CA THR A 216 4.79 11.04 -7.07
C THR A 216 5.97 11.25 -6.12
N LYS A 217 5.73 11.89 -4.96
CA LYS A 217 6.69 12.09 -3.88
C LYS A 217 6.59 11.04 -2.77
N CYS A 218 5.48 10.30 -2.69
CA CYS A 218 5.23 9.35 -1.62
C CYS A 218 6.16 8.12 -1.72
N ILE A 219 6.84 7.77 -0.63
CA ILE A 219 7.74 6.60 -0.59
C ILE A 219 7.00 5.30 -0.93
N SER A 220 5.74 5.15 -0.53
CA SER A 220 4.93 3.98 -0.94
C SER A 220 4.82 3.91 -2.47
N TYR A 221 4.47 5.00 -3.13
CA TYR A 221 4.43 5.06 -4.58
C TYR A 221 5.81 4.81 -5.21
N LEU A 222 6.85 5.47 -4.73
CA LEU A 222 8.21 5.34 -5.27
C LEU A 222 8.74 3.91 -5.20
N THR A 223 8.38 3.16 -4.16
CA THR A 223 8.86 1.79 -3.94
C THR A 223 7.96 0.72 -4.53
N ILE A 224 6.69 1.03 -4.87
CA ILE A 224 5.70 0.07 -5.34
C ILE A 224 5.27 0.35 -6.78
N GLU A 225 4.75 1.55 -7.07
CA GLU A 225 4.10 1.86 -8.34
C GLU A 225 5.06 2.45 -9.38
N ASN A 226 6.05 3.23 -8.93
CA ASN A 226 7.04 3.82 -9.82
C ASN A 226 7.88 2.75 -10.53
N LYS A 227 7.76 2.69 -11.86
CA LYS A 227 8.50 1.75 -12.71
C LYS A 227 9.88 2.24 -13.10
N ASN A 228 10.13 3.54 -12.98
CA ASN A 228 11.35 4.22 -13.39
C ASN A 228 12.40 4.26 -12.27
N PRO A 229 13.62 4.74 -12.52
CA PRO A 229 14.56 5.11 -11.48
C PRO A 229 13.91 6.00 -10.43
N ILE A 230 14.30 5.83 -9.18
CA ILE A 230 13.85 6.74 -8.11
C ILE A 230 14.59 8.07 -8.27
N PRO A 231 13.89 9.22 -8.30
CA PRO A 231 14.52 10.53 -8.38
C PRO A 231 15.55 10.73 -7.25
N LYS A 232 16.67 11.37 -7.57
CA LYS A 232 17.83 11.50 -6.67
C LYS A 232 17.49 12.19 -5.37
N GLU A 233 16.66 13.23 -5.43
CA GLU A 233 16.21 14.04 -4.31
C GLU A 233 15.47 13.23 -3.22
N TYR A 234 14.86 12.08 -3.57
CA TYR A 234 14.12 11.27 -2.59
C TYR A 234 14.93 10.10 -2.03
N ARG A 235 16.07 9.73 -2.65
CA ARG A 235 16.81 8.50 -2.32
C ARG A 235 17.26 8.45 -0.86
N HIS A 236 17.79 9.56 -0.33
CA HIS A 236 18.19 9.63 1.07
C HIS A 236 17.00 9.57 2.03
N ALA A 237 15.91 10.26 1.70
CA ALA A 237 14.69 10.29 2.49
C ALA A 237 14.00 8.93 2.62
N ILE A 238 14.19 8.01 1.64
CA ILE A 238 13.69 6.65 1.68
C ILE A 238 14.29 5.85 2.85
N GLY A 239 15.55 6.13 3.23
CA GLY A 239 16.21 5.40 4.30
C GLY A 239 16.36 3.91 3.97
N ASN A 240 15.90 3.04 4.86
CA ASN A 240 15.92 1.59 4.70
C ASN A 240 14.62 0.98 4.16
N LYS A 241 13.66 1.79 3.72
CA LYS A 241 12.35 1.32 3.22
C LYS A 241 12.51 0.70 1.84
N ILE A 242 12.19 -0.58 1.72
CA ILE A 242 12.33 -1.35 0.46
C ILE A 242 10.98 -1.67 -0.19
N PHE A 243 9.88 -1.55 0.55
CA PHE A 243 8.52 -1.76 0.05
C PHE A 243 7.50 -1.04 0.93
N GLY A 244 6.89 0.02 0.43
CA GLY A 244 5.93 0.84 1.18
C GLY A 244 6.57 1.72 2.25
N CYS A 245 5.73 2.43 2.97
CA CYS A 245 6.11 3.34 4.05
C CYS A 245 4.94 3.45 5.03
N ASP A 246 5.22 3.34 6.33
CA ASP A 246 4.20 3.43 7.37
C ASP A 246 4.29 4.73 8.18
N ASP A 247 5.24 5.63 7.90
CA ASP A 247 5.59 6.75 8.78
C ASP A 247 4.36 7.59 9.15
N CYS A 248 3.55 8.00 8.16
CA CYS A 248 2.35 8.81 8.39
C CYS A 248 1.21 8.03 9.09
N LEU A 249 1.13 6.71 8.88
CA LEU A 249 0.16 5.87 9.56
C LEU A 249 0.57 5.62 11.01
N ALA A 250 1.84 5.29 11.24
CA ALA A 250 2.37 4.89 12.54
C ALA A 250 2.36 6.04 13.55
N ILE A 251 2.65 7.28 13.11
CA ILE A 251 2.67 8.46 14.00
C ILE A 251 1.26 8.91 14.43
N CYS A 252 0.20 8.42 13.79
CA CYS A 252 -1.15 8.88 14.07
C CYS A 252 -1.53 8.67 15.55
N PRO A 253 -1.94 9.71 16.29
CA PRO A 253 -2.28 9.58 17.71
C PRO A 253 -3.41 8.60 17.98
N TRP A 254 -4.29 8.35 17.01
CA TRP A 254 -5.37 7.39 17.13
C TRP A 254 -4.90 5.94 17.23
N ASN A 255 -3.63 5.67 16.89
CA ASN A 255 -3.04 4.33 17.07
C ASN A 255 -2.89 3.92 18.54
N LYS A 256 -3.02 4.85 19.50
CA LYS A 256 -3.07 4.48 20.92
C LYS A 256 -4.26 3.56 21.28
N TYR A 257 -5.30 3.56 20.45
CA TYR A 257 -6.46 2.69 20.57
C TYR A 257 -6.39 1.47 19.65
N ALA A 258 -5.37 1.39 18.79
CA ALA A 258 -5.22 0.30 17.84
C ALA A 258 -4.94 -1.02 18.57
N GLN A 259 -5.45 -2.09 17.99
CA GLN A 259 -5.26 -3.44 18.48
C GLN A 259 -4.28 -4.19 17.57
N GLU A 260 -3.50 -5.12 18.17
CA GLU A 260 -2.72 -6.06 17.37
C GLU A 260 -3.66 -6.96 16.56
N THR A 261 -3.27 -7.27 15.32
CA THR A 261 -4.05 -8.19 14.48
C THR A 261 -4.14 -9.58 15.11
N LYS A 262 -5.32 -10.19 15.03
CA LYS A 262 -5.55 -11.60 15.39
C LYS A 262 -5.41 -12.54 14.17
N GLU A 263 -5.24 -11.98 12.97
CA GLU A 263 -5.14 -12.75 11.73
C GLU A 263 -3.72 -13.23 11.49
N ILE A 264 -3.48 -14.52 11.73
CA ILE A 264 -2.15 -15.16 11.56
C ILE A 264 -1.59 -14.96 10.14
N LYS A 265 -2.45 -14.86 9.12
CA LYS A 265 -2.01 -14.68 7.73
C LYS A 265 -1.38 -13.30 7.48
N PHE A 266 -1.69 -12.30 8.30
CA PHE A 266 -1.10 -10.96 8.20
C PHE A 266 0.14 -10.80 9.10
N TYR A 267 0.40 -11.78 9.93
CA TYR A 267 1.45 -11.76 10.91
C TYR A 267 2.74 -12.33 10.36
N ASN A 268 3.79 -11.55 10.33
CA ASN A 268 5.13 -12.04 9.97
C ASN A 268 6.17 -11.61 11.02
N ASN A 269 6.20 -12.33 12.13
CA ASN A 269 7.03 -11.99 13.29
C ASN A 269 8.51 -12.33 13.18
N LYS A 270 8.97 -13.01 12.13
CA LYS A 270 10.25 -13.75 12.26
C LYS A 270 11.32 -13.39 11.24
N LYS A 271 11.08 -12.57 10.24
CA LYS A 271 12.10 -12.36 9.21
C LYS A 271 12.58 -10.92 9.16
N LYS A 272 13.73 -10.67 9.81
CA LYS A 272 14.55 -9.52 9.45
C LYS A 272 15.12 -9.77 8.05
N HIS A 273 14.83 -8.86 7.15
CA HIS A 273 15.30 -8.96 5.77
C HIS A 273 16.66 -8.27 5.65
N SER A 274 17.76 -9.03 5.88
CA SER A 274 19.12 -8.54 5.67
C SER A 274 19.30 -8.02 4.24
N LEU A 275 19.72 -6.77 4.08
CA LEU A 275 19.98 -6.17 2.77
C LEU A 275 20.98 -6.97 1.95
N LEU A 276 22.03 -7.50 2.59
CA LEU A 276 23.01 -8.36 1.91
C LEU A 276 22.38 -9.61 1.31
N HIS A 277 21.43 -10.23 2.02
CA HIS A 277 20.70 -11.39 1.50
C HIS A 277 19.76 -11.00 0.35
N LEU A 278 19.04 -9.90 0.51
CA LEU A 278 18.07 -9.43 -0.50
C LEU A 278 18.76 -9.04 -1.81
N LEU A 279 19.90 -8.36 -1.75
CA LEU A 279 20.67 -7.95 -2.94
C LEU A 279 21.20 -9.15 -3.76
N LYS A 280 21.22 -10.36 -3.20
CA LYS A 280 21.64 -11.60 -3.88
C LYS A 280 20.51 -12.35 -4.56
N LEU A 281 19.26 -11.85 -4.49
CA LEU A 281 18.11 -12.55 -5.05
C LEU A 281 18.12 -12.50 -6.57
N CYS A 282 18.14 -13.66 -7.21
CA CYS A 282 17.71 -13.83 -8.60
C CYS A 282 16.17 -13.89 -8.69
N ASP A 283 15.60 -13.79 -9.90
CA ASP A 283 14.15 -13.78 -10.09
C ASP A 283 13.46 -15.01 -9.48
N GLN A 284 14.04 -16.21 -9.69
CA GLN A 284 13.47 -17.44 -9.15
C GLN A 284 13.40 -17.41 -7.60
N ARG A 285 14.49 -17.01 -6.94
CA ARG A 285 14.53 -16.93 -5.46
C ARG A 285 13.62 -15.84 -4.93
N PHE A 286 13.52 -14.70 -5.63
CA PHE A 286 12.59 -13.63 -5.30
C PHE A 286 11.14 -14.13 -5.35
N ARG A 287 10.74 -14.82 -6.42
CA ARG A 287 9.38 -15.37 -6.58
C ARG A 287 9.03 -16.41 -5.52
N VAL A 288 9.99 -17.23 -5.10
CA VAL A 288 9.81 -18.20 -4.02
C VAL A 288 9.67 -17.49 -2.68
N MET A 289 10.59 -16.54 -2.36
CA MET A 289 10.61 -15.83 -1.09
C MET A 289 9.32 -15.03 -0.84
N PHE A 290 8.81 -14.37 -1.88
CA PHE A 290 7.62 -13.52 -1.81
C PHE A 290 6.37 -14.18 -2.41
N SER A 291 6.35 -15.51 -2.46
CA SER A 291 5.15 -16.26 -2.85
C SER A 291 3.97 -15.90 -1.93
N LYS A 292 2.82 -15.61 -2.53
CA LYS A 292 1.59 -15.20 -1.82
C LYS A 292 1.72 -13.89 -1.01
N SER A 293 2.74 -13.07 -1.28
CA SER A 293 2.92 -11.73 -0.71
C SER A 293 2.62 -10.67 -1.77
N PRO A 294 2.09 -9.49 -1.41
CA PRO A 294 1.89 -8.39 -2.37
C PRO A 294 3.21 -7.90 -2.99
N ILE A 295 4.34 -8.12 -2.32
CA ILE A 295 5.69 -7.76 -2.81
C ILE A 295 5.99 -8.42 -4.17
N LYS A 296 5.51 -9.65 -4.40
CA LYS A 296 5.74 -10.35 -5.66
C LYS A 296 5.27 -9.56 -6.89
N ARG A 297 4.27 -8.68 -6.73
CA ARG A 297 3.64 -7.92 -7.83
C ARG A 297 4.58 -6.91 -8.48
N ILE A 298 5.56 -6.36 -7.74
CA ILE A 298 6.47 -5.37 -8.31
C ILE A 298 7.60 -5.99 -9.15
N GLY A 299 7.83 -7.29 -9.07
CA GLY A 299 8.92 -7.97 -9.75
C GLY A 299 10.28 -7.78 -9.08
N ARG A 300 11.24 -8.63 -9.45
CA ARG A 300 12.58 -8.66 -8.85
C ARG A 300 13.32 -7.33 -9.06
N ASP A 301 13.31 -6.76 -10.25
CA ASP A 301 14.18 -5.64 -10.58
C ASP A 301 13.83 -4.36 -9.81
N ARG A 302 12.52 -4.02 -9.71
CA ARG A 302 12.08 -2.90 -8.87
C ARG A 302 12.38 -3.15 -7.39
N PHE A 303 12.22 -4.39 -6.93
CA PHE A 303 12.55 -4.75 -5.57
C PHE A 303 14.05 -4.58 -5.26
N ILE A 304 14.94 -5.06 -6.15
CA ILE A 304 16.40 -4.91 -5.98
C ILE A 304 16.81 -3.43 -6.12
N ARG A 305 16.19 -2.66 -7.03
CA ARG A 305 16.36 -1.20 -7.07
C ARG A 305 16.16 -0.58 -5.68
N ASN A 306 15.04 -0.92 -5.02
CA ASN A 306 14.73 -0.40 -3.69
C ASN A 306 15.77 -0.87 -2.64
N CYS A 307 16.21 -2.13 -2.72
CA CYS A 307 17.26 -2.65 -1.84
C CYS A 307 18.61 -1.94 -2.07
N CYS A 308 18.94 -1.56 -3.31
CA CYS A 308 20.14 -0.76 -3.59
C CYS A 308 20.05 0.63 -2.95
N ILE A 309 18.89 1.31 -3.05
CA ILE A 309 18.70 2.61 -2.38
C ILE A 309 18.88 2.46 -0.85
N ALA A 310 18.25 1.46 -0.24
CA ALA A 310 18.43 1.19 1.19
C ALA A 310 19.88 0.86 1.55
N ALA A 311 20.59 0.13 0.68
CA ALA A 311 22.01 -0.18 0.87
C ALA A 311 22.90 1.07 0.85
N GLY A 312 22.67 1.99 -0.10
CA GLY A 312 23.39 3.28 -0.14
C GLY A 312 23.17 4.11 1.13
N ASN A 313 21.98 4.07 1.70
CA ASN A 313 21.64 4.76 2.95
C ASN A 313 22.18 4.06 4.21
N SER A 314 22.64 2.80 4.11
CA SER A 314 23.04 2.00 5.27
C SER A 314 24.32 2.46 5.96
N GLN A 315 25.19 3.21 5.27
CA GLN A 315 26.54 3.59 5.70
C GLN A 315 27.46 2.36 5.95
N SER A 316 27.13 1.19 5.40
CA SER A 316 27.87 -0.05 5.66
C SER A 316 28.68 -0.52 4.45
N LYS A 317 29.99 -0.52 4.59
CA LYS A 317 30.92 -1.05 3.57
C LYS A 317 30.78 -2.55 3.30
N LEU A 318 30.13 -3.29 4.19
CA LEU A 318 29.86 -4.73 4.01
C LEU A 318 29.03 -5.02 2.74
N LEU A 319 28.29 -4.06 2.24
CA LEU A 319 27.44 -4.21 1.07
C LEU A 319 28.17 -3.93 -0.26
N ILE A 320 29.35 -3.29 -0.22
CA ILE A 320 30.13 -2.90 -1.38
C ILE A 320 30.43 -4.07 -2.34
N PRO A 321 30.89 -5.24 -1.90
CA PRO A 321 31.17 -6.34 -2.83
C PRO A 321 29.94 -6.77 -3.61
N GLN A 322 28.76 -6.82 -2.97
CA GLN A 322 27.52 -7.21 -3.64
C GLN A 322 27.02 -6.11 -4.58
N LEU A 323 27.18 -4.84 -4.22
CA LEU A 323 26.84 -3.71 -5.10
C LEU A 323 27.72 -3.72 -6.36
N LYS A 324 29.04 -3.95 -6.22
CA LYS A 324 29.94 -4.14 -7.36
C LYS A 324 29.50 -5.31 -8.25
N PHE A 325 29.11 -6.43 -7.65
CA PHE A 325 28.61 -7.57 -8.42
C PHE A 325 27.38 -7.18 -9.27
N LEU A 326 26.42 -6.45 -8.69
CA LEU A 326 25.22 -5.97 -9.40
C LEU A 326 25.57 -4.99 -10.52
N ILE A 327 26.51 -4.06 -10.30
CA ILE A 327 26.96 -3.10 -11.32
C ILE A 327 27.47 -3.82 -12.57
N PHE A 328 28.30 -4.86 -12.39
CA PHE A 328 28.94 -5.53 -13.51
C PHE A 328 28.15 -6.67 -14.16
N ASN A 329 27.21 -7.28 -13.43
CA ASN A 329 26.62 -8.56 -13.84
C ASN A 329 25.09 -8.57 -13.91
N ASP A 330 24.39 -7.54 -13.40
CA ASP A 330 22.92 -7.57 -13.41
C ASP A 330 22.39 -7.22 -14.82
N GLY A 331 21.43 -8.00 -15.32
CA GLY A 331 20.82 -7.76 -16.62
C GLY A 331 19.95 -6.51 -16.68
N SER A 332 19.42 -6.05 -15.54
CA SER A 332 18.53 -4.89 -15.46
C SER A 332 19.30 -3.58 -15.30
N GLU A 333 19.17 -2.67 -16.26
CA GLU A 333 19.74 -1.32 -16.16
C GLU A 333 19.24 -0.58 -14.90
N LEU A 334 17.95 -0.79 -14.53
CA LEU A 334 17.35 -0.20 -13.33
C LEU A 334 18.12 -0.61 -12.07
N VAL A 335 18.56 -1.87 -12.00
CA VAL A 335 19.34 -2.40 -10.89
C VAL A 335 20.78 -1.89 -10.95
N ARG A 336 21.44 -1.96 -12.13
CA ARG A 336 22.81 -1.48 -12.28
C ARG A 336 22.95 -0.01 -11.88
N GLY A 337 22.10 0.89 -12.42
CA GLY A 337 22.16 2.31 -12.07
C GLY A 337 21.91 2.58 -10.60
N SER A 338 20.94 1.90 -10.00
CA SER A 338 20.68 2.04 -8.55
C SER A 338 21.85 1.51 -7.70
N ALA A 339 22.53 0.46 -8.16
CA ALA A 339 23.72 -0.08 -7.52
C ALA A 339 24.93 0.86 -7.67
N VAL A 340 25.08 1.56 -8.81
CA VAL A 340 26.09 2.60 -9.00
C VAL A 340 25.89 3.72 -7.96
N TRP A 341 24.68 4.26 -7.85
CA TRP A 341 24.38 5.27 -6.85
C TRP A 341 24.72 4.78 -5.44
N ALA A 342 24.25 3.61 -5.05
CA ALA A 342 24.48 3.04 -3.73
C ALA A 342 25.98 2.83 -3.44
N PHE A 343 26.73 2.37 -4.43
CA PHE A 343 28.17 2.19 -4.34
C PHE A 343 28.90 3.51 -4.07
N GLN A 344 28.53 4.57 -4.77
CA GLN A 344 29.10 5.92 -4.57
C GLN A 344 28.81 6.48 -3.16
N GLN A 345 27.67 6.11 -2.53
CA GLN A 345 27.38 6.54 -1.16
C GLN A 345 28.29 5.85 -0.10
N LEU A 346 28.86 4.69 -0.44
CA LEU A 346 29.57 3.84 0.53
C LEU A 346 31.08 3.78 0.33
N GLU A 347 31.57 4.15 -0.86
CA GLU A 347 32.97 3.96 -1.23
C GLU A 347 33.74 5.30 -1.30
N ASN A 348 35.07 5.25 -1.22
CA ASN A 348 35.93 6.40 -1.40
C ASN A 348 36.08 6.79 -2.88
N LYS A 349 36.50 8.03 -3.15
CA LYS A 349 36.60 8.61 -4.48
C LYS A 349 37.52 7.82 -5.42
N ASP A 350 38.66 7.33 -4.92
CA ASP A 350 39.64 6.61 -5.76
C ASP A 350 39.08 5.28 -6.24
N ASN A 351 38.43 4.53 -5.37
CA ASN A 351 37.79 3.28 -5.71
C ASN A 351 36.56 3.47 -6.62
N ILE A 352 35.82 4.57 -6.41
CA ILE A 352 34.73 4.97 -7.33
C ILE A 352 35.31 5.20 -8.73
N LEU A 353 36.37 6.00 -8.88
CA LEU A 353 36.99 6.32 -10.15
C LEU A 353 37.49 5.05 -10.84
N LYS A 354 38.25 4.19 -10.13
CA LYS A 354 38.73 2.91 -10.66
C LYS A 354 37.60 2.00 -11.13
N THR A 355 36.50 1.95 -10.39
CA THR A 355 35.34 1.10 -10.75
C THR A 355 34.61 1.68 -11.95
N LYS A 356 34.40 3.01 -12.00
CA LYS A 356 33.82 3.74 -13.12
C LYS A 356 34.57 3.47 -14.42
N THR A 357 35.89 3.67 -14.45
CA THR A 357 36.73 3.48 -15.64
C THR A 357 36.59 2.05 -16.21
N ARG A 358 36.51 1.02 -15.35
CA ARG A 358 36.35 -0.37 -15.77
C ARG A 358 34.95 -0.72 -16.30
N HIS A 359 33.93 0.04 -15.91
CA HIS A 359 32.55 -0.27 -16.21
C HIS A 359 32.01 0.53 -17.38
N ILE A 360 32.36 1.82 -17.49
CA ILE A 360 31.68 2.78 -18.35
C ILE A 360 31.82 2.42 -19.84
N ASP A 361 32.99 1.91 -20.25
CA ASP A 361 33.25 1.54 -21.65
C ASP A 361 32.41 0.34 -22.12
N LYS A 362 31.85 -0.42 -21.21
CA LYS A 362 31.06 -1.62 -21.50
C LYS A 362 29.55 -1.41 -21.26
N GLU A 363 29.18 -0.29 -20.64
CA GLU A 363 27.78 0.00 -20.31
C GLU A 363 27.09 0.72 -21.48
N LEU A 364 25.95 0.17 -21.88
CA LEU A 364 25.15 0.69 -22.98
C LEU A 364 23.99 1.60 -22.55
N SER A 365 23.58 1.49 -21.30
CA SER A 365 22.47 2.29 -20.80
C SER A 365 22.92 3.69 -20.43
N THR A 366 22.37 4.69 -21.12
CA THR A 366 22.57 6.12 -20.79
C THR A 366 22.17 6.45 -19.36
N TYR A 367 21.14 5.79 -18.81
CA TYR A 367 20.74 5.95 -17.42
C TYR A 367 21.89 5.52 -16.49
N VAL A 368 22.47 4.34 -16.68
CA VAL A 368 23.55 3.83 -15.82
C VAL A 368 24.82 4.67 -15.97
N ILE A 369 25.14 5.07 -17.19
CA ILE A 369 26.28 5.98 -17.47
C ILE A 369 26.09 7.29 -16.70
N ASN A 370 24.92 7.90 -16.76
CA ASN A 370 24.62 9.15 -16.09
C ASN A 370 24.68 9.04 -14.55
N GLU A 371 24.43 7.87 -13.98
CA GLU A 371 24.56 7.66 -12.53
C GLU A 371 26.04 7.77 -12.05
N TRP A 372 27.04 7.58 -12.91
CA TRP A 372 28.45 7.76 -12.58
C TRP A 372 28.90 9.23 -12.51
N TYR A 373 28.09 10.17 -12.99
CA TYR A 373 28.44 11.61 -13.05
C TYR A 373 27.65 12.44 -12.05
N ILE A 374 27.43 11.89 -10.88
CA ILE A 374 26.71 12.54 -9.79
C ILE A 374 27.68 13.15 -8.79
#